data_ee46c2a91d37e88b342a5f1d629eb928
#
_entry.id   ee46c2a91d37e88b342a5f1d629eb928
#
_cell.length_a   1.000
_cell.length_b   1.000
_cell.length_c   1.000
_cell.angle_alpha   90.00
_cell.angle_beta   90.00
_cell.angle_gamma   90.00
#
_symmetry.space_group_name_H-M   'P 1'
#
loop_
_entity.id
_entity.type
_entity.pdbx_description
1 polymer ?
#
loop_
_entity_poly.entity_id
_entity_poly.type
_entity_poly.pdbx_seq_one_letter_code
_entity_poly.pdbx_strand_id
1 'polypeptide(L)'
;LIFGGSGQIGRNLIRKLTKNNYIVTVVTRNIHQKSYIIKTQANAGYIDIVEANIFDENKIRNLFKKADICINLIGILFEKKGGNTFKNIHSIFPSLLSKLCKQYNLKHFIHLSALGINDAIDSDYAKSKLEGEANVLKNFPLATILRPSIVYSVDDNFTTNFMTLLNRLPIFPLYHEGKTKFAPIHCSDLTDTINYVISKNIYSKIIECVGPEIISFKELLQKLLNLINKKRILIPLPLLLAQFSARFFEILPNPLLTRDQLRLLKYDNISSGKYKTNSEIGIPSVRFFDQEVKKYCYMWREGGQFSTEKYISEDLKNKVS
;
A
#
# COMPACT_ATOMS: atom_id res chain seq x y z
N LEU A 1 9.88 1.13 -16.51
CA LEU A 1 10.45 2.07 -15.56
C LEU A 1 9.59 2.10 -14.30
N ILE A 2 10.16 1.80 -13.13
CA ILE A 2 9.42 1.73 -11.86
C ILE A 2 10.00 2.72 -10.85
N PHE A 3 9.17 3.62 -10.36
CA PHE A 3 9.43 4.48 -9.21
C PHE A 3 8.80 3.85 -7.95
N GLY A 4 9.57 3.76 -6.86
CA GLY A 4 9.14 3.09 -5.63
C GLY A 4 9.37 1.58 -5.61
N GLY A 5 10.24 1.05 -6.50
CA GLY A 5 10.51 -0.39 -6.63
C GLY A 5 11.13 -1.05 -5.39
N SER A 6 11.76 -0.30 -4.49
CA SER A 6 12.31 -0.83 -3.24
C SER A 6 11.26 -1.04 -2.13
N GLY A 7 10.05 -0.52 -2.30
CA GLY A 7 8.95 -0.71 -1.36
C GLY A 7 8.32 -2.10 -1.45
N GLN A 8 7.40 -2.39 -0.53
CA GLN A 8 6.63 -3.63 -0.46
C GLN A 8 5.99 -4.01 -1.80
N ILE A 9 5.17 -3.12 -2.36
CA ILE A 9 4.48 -3.35 -3.64
C ILE A 9 5.49 -3.48 -4.78
N GLY A 10 6.50 -2.61 -4.80
CA GLY A 10 7.52 -2.58 -5.84
C GLY A 10 8.30 -3.88 -5.96
N ARG A 11 8.76 -4.45 -4.84
CA ARG A 11 9.49 -5.73 -4.84
C ARG A 11 8.65 -6.89 -5.36
N ASN A 12 7.39 -6.97 -4.93
CA ASN A 12 6.47 -7.99 -5.43
C ASN A 12 6.18 -7.81 -6.92
N LEU A 13 6.01 -6.58 -7.38
CA LEU A 13 5.78 -6.26 -8.79
C LEU A 13 6.99 -6.60 -9.66
N ILE A 14 8.21 -6.23 -9.24
CA ILE A 14 9.45 -6.57 -9.97
C ILE A 14 9.53 -8.07 -10.19
N ARG A 15 9.36 -8.88 -9.13
CA ARG A 15 9.38 -10.34 -9.21
C ARG A 15 8.37 -10.87 -10.23
N LYS A 16 7.18 -10.28 -10.29
CA LYS A 16 6.13 -10.69 -11.20
C LYS A 16 6.42 -10.29 -12.65
N LEU A 17 6.81 -9.04 -12.88
CA LEU A 17 7.11 -8.53 -14.22
C LEU A 17 8.30 -9.27 -14.84
N THR A 18 9.38 -9.47 -14.09
CA THR A 18 10.56 -10.17 -14.61
C THR A 18 10.29 -11.64 -14.91
N LYS A 19 9.40 -12.32 -14.17
CA LYS A 19 8.90 -13.66 -14.51
C LYS A 19 8.11 -13.69 -15.82
N ASN A 20 7.50 -12.57 -16.19
CA ASN A 20 6.78 -12.39 -17.46
C ASN A 20 7.67 -11.75 -18.55
N ASN A 21 9.00 -11.88 -18.43
CA ASN A 21 10.00 -11.41 -19.38
C ASN A 21 10.06 -9.90 -19.62
N TYR A 22 9.52 -9.08 -18.70
CA TYR A 22 9.74 -7.64 -18.75
C TYR A 22 11.13 -7.30 -18.21
N ILE A 23 11.84 -6.44 -18.93
CA ILE A 23 13.07 -5.80 -18.45
C ILE A 23 12.66 -4.60 -17.58
N VAL A 24 13.12 -4.54 -16.35
CA VAL A 24 12.68 -3.57 -15.36
C VAL A 24 13.80 -2.65 -14.96
N THR A 25 13.64 -1.34 -15.19
CA THR A 25 14.52 -0.32 -14.63
C THR A 25 13.88 0.23 -13.35
N VAL A 26 14.56 0.11 -12.22
CA VAL A 26 14.09 0.56 -10.90
C VAL A 26 14.84 1.81 -10.46
N VAL A 27 14.08 2.86 -10.12
CA VAL A 27 14.66 4.09 -9.60
C VAL A 27 14.65 4.08 -8.07
N THR A 28 15.82 4.28 -7.48
CA THR A 28 15.99 4.37 -6.02
C THR A 28 16.79 5.61 -5.64
N ARG A 29 16.57 6.14 -4.44
CA ARG A 29 17.33 7.30 -3.89
C ARG A 29 18.66 6.91 -3.28
N ASN A 30 18.82 5.65 -2.92
CA ASN A 30 20.00 5.13 -2.26
C ASN A 30 20.29 3.71 -2.75
N ILE A 31 21.15 3.63 -3.76
CA ILE A 31 21.50 2.36 -4.39
C ILE A 31 22.28 1.45 -3.43
N HIS A 32 23.18 2.02 -2.62
CA HIS A 32 24.01 1.24 -1.70
C HIS A 32 23.19 0.51 -0.65
N GLN A 33 22.12 1.14 -0.14
CA GLN A 33 21.27 0.54 0.88
C GLN A 33 20.15 -0.35 0.30
N LYS A 34 19.72 -0.14 -0.95
CA LYS A 34 18.51 -0.76 -1.50
C LYS A 34 18.76 -1.75 -2.64
N SER A 35 19.95 -1.70 -3.28
CA SER A 35 20.21 -2.54 -4.46
C SER A 35 20.13 -4.03 -4.16
N TYR A 36 20.63 -4.49 -3.00
CA TYR A 36 20.62 -5.91 -2.66
C TYR A 36 19.17 -6.45 -2.55
N ILE A 37 18.25 -5.70 -1.91
CA ILE A 37 16.85 -6.10 -1.78
C ILE A 37 16.15 -6.12 -3.15
N ILE A 38 16.52 -5.21 -4.05
CA ILE A 38 15.93 -5.11 -5.38
C ILE A 38 16.48 -6.22 -6.28
N LYS A 39 17.80 -6.43 -6.29
CA LYS A 39 18.46 -7.46 -7.11
C LYS A 39 17.95 -8.88 -6.82
N THR A 40 17.64 -9.19 -5.57
CA THR A 40 17.10 -10.51 -5.19
C THR A 40 15.68 -10.78 -5.72
N GLN A 41 15.02 -9.81 -6.33
CA GLN A 41 13.67 -10.00 -6.89
C GLN A 41 13.65 -10.50 -8.34
N ALA A 42 14.79 -10.52 -9.02
CA ALA A 42 14.85 -10.88 -10.43
C ALA A 42 16.14 -11.62 -10.80
N ASN A 43 16.09 -12.37 -11.86
CA ASN A 43 17.30 -12.97 -12.44
C ASN A 43 18.20 -11.89 -13.09
N ALA A 44 19.48 -12.19 -13.21
CA ALA A 44 20.43 -11.32 -13.89
C ALA A 44 19.96 -11.01 -15.32
N GLY A 45 20.16 -9.76 -15.77
CA GLY A 45 19.73 -9.31 -17.09
C GLY A 45 18.30 -8.76 -17.18
N TYR A 46 17.42 -9.05 -16.18
CA TYR A 46 16.03 -8.56 -16.20
C TYR A 46 15.83 -7.30 -15.38
N ILE A 47 16.83 -6.86 -14.63
CA ILE A 47 16.71 -5.71 -13.74
C ILE A 47 17.91 -4.78 -13.85
N ASP A 48 17.63 -3.51 -14.02
CA ASP A 48 18.56 -2.40 -13.92
C ASP A 48 18.17 -1.49 -12.78
N ILE A 49 19.14 -0.99 -12.00
CA ILE A 49 18.90 -0.14 -10.83
C ILE A 49 19.62 1.17 -11.03
N VAL A 50 18.86 2.25 -11.05
CA VAL A 50 19.38 3.59 -11.24
C VAL A 50 19.18 4.43 -9.98
N GLU A 51 20.26 5.09 -9.55
CA GLU A 51 20.16 6.05 -8.46
C GLU A 51 19.75 7.42 -8.99
N ALA A 52 18.58 7.87 -8.57
CA ALA A 52 18.11 9.21 -8.86
C ALA A 52 17.24 9.78 -7.73
N ASN A 53 17.42 11.07 -7.46
CA ASN A 53 16.49 11.80 -6.65
C ASN A 53 15.29 12.18 -7.53
N ILE A 54 14.07 12.00 -7.02
CA ILE A 54 12.82 12.34 -7.74
C ILE A 54 12.69 13.85 -8.02
N PHE A 55 13.48 14.69 -7.36
CA PHE A 55 13.57 16.13 -7.60
C PHE A 55 14.64 16.51 -8.65
N ASP A 56 15.45 15.55 -9.10
CA ASP A 56 16.41 15.75 -10.21
C ASP A 56 15.74 15.45 -11.54
N GLU A 57 15.04 16.46 -12.07
CA GLU A 57 14.28 16.32 -13.31
C GLU A 57 15.14 15.86 -14.50
N ASN A 58 16.39 16.31 -14.59
CA ASN A 58 17.27 15.96 -15.70
C ASN A 58 17.63 14.46 -15.70
N LYS A 59 17.95 13.90 -14.52
CA LYS A 59 18.16 12.46 -14.39
C LYS A 59 16.91 11.67 -14.70
N ILE A 60 15.77 12.10 -14.15
CA ILE A 60 14.46 11.45 -14.39
C ILE A 60 14.14 11.44 -15.88
N ARG A 61 14.27 12.58 -16.57
CA ARG A 61 14.00 12.72 -18.01
C ARG A 61 14.79 11.71 -18.87
N ASN A 62 16.06 11.50 -18.56
CA ASN A 62 16.91 10.58 -19.33
C ASN A 62 16.45 9.11 -19.22
N LEU A 63 15.78 8.71 -18.14
CA LEU A 63 15.28 7.35 -17.96
C LEU A 63 14.12 7.02 -18.91
N PHE A 64 13.35 8.03 -19.34
CA PHE A 64 12.20 7.84 -20.22
C PHE A 64 12.59 7.49 -21.67
N LYS A 65 13.82 7.80 -22.11
CA LYS A 65 14.30 7.52 -23.49
C LYS A 65 14.29 6.03 -23.84
N LYS A 66 14.36 5.15 -22.83
CA LYS A 66 14.45 3.69 -23.01
C LYS A 66 13.25 2.95 -22.39
N ALA A 67 12.21 3.67 -21.97
CA ALA A 67 11.07 3.08 -21.30
C ALA A 67 9.85 2.99 -22.22
N ASP A 68 9.18 1.85 -22.22
CA ASP A 68 7.87 1.67 -22.86
C ASP A 68 6.73 2.01 -21.92
N ILE A 69 6.90 1.67 -20.62
CA ILE A 69 5.88 1.77 -19.58
C ILE A 69 6.49 2.45 -18.36
N CYS A 70 5.78 3.37 -17.75
CA CYS A 70 6.12 3.98 -16.48
C CYS A 70 5.14 3.53 -15.39
N ILE A 71 5.66 3.18 -14.22
CA ILE A 71 4.86 2.78 -13.05
C ILE A 71 5.29 3.61 -11.86
N ASN A 72 4.37 4.38 -11.29
CA ASN A 72 4.60 5.17 -10.09
C ASN A 72 3.92 4.56 -8.87
N LEU A 73 4.72 4.00 -7.97
CA LEU A 73 4.29 3.42 -6.70
C LEU A 73 4.66 4.30 -5.50
N ILE A 74 5.22 5.50 -5.74
CA ILE A 74 5.68 6.37 -4.65
C ILE A 74 4.47 7.02 -3.99
N GLY A 75 4.44 6.92 -2.66
CA GLY A 75 3.50 7.62 -1.79
C GLY A 75 4.06 7.73 -0.38
N ILE A 76 3.57 8.69 0.37
CA ILE A 76 3.89 8.92 1.78
C ILE A 76 2.59 9.04 2.59
N LEU A 77 2.61 8.60 3.84
CA LEU A 77 1.46 8.69 4.76
C LEU A 77 1.56 9.89 5.72
N PHE A 78 2.71 10.53 5.76
CA PHE A 78 2.98 11.76 6.53
C PHE A 78 4.15 12.51 5.91
N GLU A 79 4.17 13.81 6.14
CA GLU A 79 5.20 14.69 5.59
C GLU A 79 6.49 14.65 6.41
N LYS A 80 7.63 14.84 5.74
CA LYS A 80 8.96 14.94 6.36
C LYS A 80 9.69 16.17 5.83
N LYS A 81 10.67 16.67 6.62
CA LYS A 81 11.60 17.72 6.16
C LYS A 81 12.34 17.29 4.90
N GLY A 82 12.85 18.24 4.14
CA GLY A 82 13.64 17.95 2.92
C GLY A 82 12.82 17.66 1.67
N GLY A 83 11.65 18.30 1.53
CA GLY A 83 10.83 18.23 0.31
C GLY A 83 9.87 17.05 0.23
N ASN A 84 9.86 16.15 1.21
CA ASN A 84 8.93 15.02 1.26
C ASN A 84 7.56 15.49 1.78
N THR A 85 6.89 16.37 1.04
CA THR A 85 5.55 16.87 1.32
C THR A 85 4.51 16.15 0.47
N PHE A 86 3.26 16.13 0.91
CA PHE A 86 2.15 15.57 0.15
C PHE A 86 2.07 16.20 -1.25
N LYS A 87 2.18 17.54 -1.34
CA LYS A 87 2.14 18.28 -2.61
C LYS A 87 3.24 17.79 -3.57
N ASN A 88 4.48 17.71 -3.10
CA ASN A 88 5.61 17.30 -3.96
C ASN A 88 5.48 15.85 -4.43
N ILE A 89 5.12 14.94 -3.52
CA ILE A 89 5.13 13.50 -3.78
C ILE A 89 3.87 13.03 -4.49
N HIS A 90 2.69 13.57 -4.13
CA HIS A 90 1.43 13.06 -4.64
C HIS A 90 0.88 13.87 -5.81
N SER A 91 1.28 15.15 -5.99
CA SER A 91 0.78 16.01 -7.06
C SER A 91 1.88 16.39 -8.06
N ILE A 92 2.97 17.04 -7.63
CA ILE A 92 3.99 17.57 -8.55
C ILE A 92 4.75 16.42 -9.25
N PHE A 93 5.22 15.43 -8.50
CA PHE A 93 5.99 14.33 -9.08
C PHE A 93 5.20 13.48 -10.08
N PRO A 94 3.97 13.01 -9.81
CA PRO A 94 3.14 12.34 -10.81
C PRO A 94 2.83 13.21 -12.03
N SER A 95 2.64 14.52 -11.83
CA SER A 95 2.47 15.48 -12.94
C SER A 95 3.70 15.53 -13.84
N LEU A 96 4.91 15.55 -13.28
CA LEU A 96 6.16 15.48 -14.03
C LEU A 96 6.22 14.16 -14.83
N LEU A 97 6.00 13.02 -14.19
CA LEU A 97 6.06 11.71 -14.84
C LEU A 97 5.07 11.61 -16.01
N SER A 98 3.83 12.09 -15.82
CA SER A 98 2.80 12.05 -16.88
C SER A 98 3.14 12.94 -18.07
N LYS A 99 3.76 14.12 -17.85
CA LYS A 99 4.30 14.97 -18.92
C LYS A 99 5.42 14.26 -19.68
N LEU A 100 6.33 13.60 -18.99
CA LEU A 100 7.42 12.84 -19.60
C LEU A 100 6.89 11.62 -20.36
N CYS A 101 5.89 10.90 -19.86
CA CYS A 101 5.22 9.83 -20.60
C CYS A 101 4.69 10.33 -21.94
N LYS A 102 4.04 11.49 -21.98
CA LYS A 102 3.56 12.12 -23.20
C LYS A 102 4.71 12.52 -24.13
N GLN A 103 5.73 13.20 -23.58
CA GLN A 103 6.87 13.71 -24.34
C GLN A 103 7.66 12.60 -25.04
N TYR A 104 7.82 11.45 -24.37
CA TYR A 104 8.58 10.31 -24.88
C TYR A 104 7.69 9.21 -25.50
N ASN A 105 6.40 9.48 -25.68
CA ASN A 105 5.43 8.58 -26.32
C ASN A 105 5.38 7.18 -25.67
N LEU A 106 5.42 7.12 -24.33
CA LEU A 106 5.28 5.85 -23.63
C LEU A 106 3.92 5.22 -23.95
N LYS A 107 3.90 3.89 -24.01
CA LYS A 107 2.68 3.13 -24.27
C LYS A 107 1.70 3.20 -23.11
N HIS A 108 2.21 3.24 -21.87
CA HIS A 108 1.36 3.21 -20.67
C HIS A 108 1.99 3.94 -19.49
N PHE A 109 1.15 4.59 -18.70
CA PHE A 109 1.50 5.11 -17.39
C PHE A 109 0.53 4.56 -16.34
N ILE A 110 1.05 3.84 -15.35
CA ILE A 110 0.28 3.32 -14.21
C ILE A 110 0.63 4.12 -12.97
N HIS A 111 -0.36 4.74 -12.37
CA HIS A 111 -0.20 5.55 -11.16
C HIS A 111 -0.97 4.94 -9.98
N LEU A 112 -0.26 4.68 -8.87
CA LEU A 112 -0.87 4.17 -7.66
C LEU A 112 -1.36 5.33 -6.79
N SER A 113 -2.66 5.41 -6.66
CA SER A 113 -3.38 6.34 -5.78
C SER A 113 -3.84 5.64 -4.49
N ALA A 114 -5.02 5.95 -3.98
CA ALA A 114 -5.60 5.29 -2.82
C ALA A 114 -7.14 5.26 -2.92
N LEU A 115 -7.75 4.26 -2.30
CA LEU A 115 -9.20 4.13 -2.20
C LEU A 115 -9.76 5.08 -1.14
N GLY A 116 -11.01 5.53 -1.30
CA GLY A 116 -11.72 6.39 -0.34
C GLY A 116 -11.31 7.87 -0.34
N ILE A 117 -10.39 8.29 -1.22
CA ILE A 117 -9.90 9.69 -1.24
C ILE A 117 -10.94 10.71 -1.69
N ASN A 118 -11.97 10.29 -2.43
CA ASN A 118 -13.05 11.20 -2.87
C ASN A 118 -13.91 11.68 -1.70
N ASP A 119 -14.06 10.86 -0.67
CA ASP A 119 -14.94 11.13 0.46
C ASP A 119 -14.20 11.84 1.61
N ALA A 120 -12.89 11.62 1.72
CA ALA A 120 -12.03 12.18 2.77
C ALA A 120 -11.61 13.64 2.49
N ILE A 121 -12.58 14.51 2.27
CA ILE A 121 -12.40 15.91 1.86
C ILE A 121 -11.67 16.80 2.90
N ASP A 122 -11.61 16.38 4.16
CA ASP A 122 -10.91 17.06 5.24
C ASP A 122 -9.46 16.56 5.44
N SER A 123 -9.01 15.57 4.65
CA SER A 123 -7.65 15.05 4.68
C SER A 123 -6.75 15.69 3.62
N ASP A 124 -5.58 16.18 4.05
CA ASP A 124 -4.60 16.78 3.16
C ASP A 124 -3.92 15.72 2.29
N TYR A 125 -3.74 14.50 2.81
CA TYR A 125 -3.33 13.34 2.03
C TYR A 125 -4.29 13.06 0.88
N ALA A 126 -5.60 12.97 1.17
CA ALA A 126 -6.60 12.67 0.16
C ALA A 126 -6.68 13.75 -0.92
N LYS A 127 -6.69 15.04 -0.52
CA LYS A 127 -6.65 16.17 -1.45
C LYS A 127 -5.43 16.12 -2.38
N SER A 128 -4.25 15.85 -1.83
CA SER A 128 -3.02 15.78 -2.62
C SER A 128 -3.02 14.63 -3.63
N LYS A 129 -3.60 13.47 -3.25
CA LYS A 129 -3.78 12.33 -4.15
C LYS A 129 -4.74 12.65 -5.28
N LEU A 130 -5.89 13.26 -4.99
CA LEU A 130 -6.87 13.69 -6.00
C LEU A 130 -6.27 14.70 -6.98
N GLU A 131 -5.52 15.70 -6.48
CA GLU A 131 -4.81 16.64 -7.32
C GLU A 131 -3.79 15.95 -8.23
N GLY A 132 -3.07 14.96 -7.71
CA GLY A 132 -2.13 14.15 -8.48
C GLY A 132 -2.81 13.37 -9.60
N GLU A 133 -3.94 12.70 -9.32
CA GLU A 133 -4.74 11.99 -10.32
C GLU A 133 -5.23 12.94 -11.42
N ALA A 134 -5.77 14.10 -11.05
CA ALA A 134 -6.25 15.10 -12.00
C ALA A 134 -5.11 15.58 -12.92
N ASN A 135 -3.94 15.85 -12.35
CA ASN A 135 -2.75 16.25 -13.11
C ASN A 135 -2.27 15.14 -14.06
N VAL A 136 -2.28 13.90 -13.61
CA VAL A 136 -1.89 12.74 -14.42
C VAL A 136 -2.83 12.60 -15.63
N LEU A 137 -4.13 12.55 -15.40
CA LEU A 137 -5.12 12.39 -16.47
C LEU A 137 -5.14 13.56 -17.45
N LYS A 138 -4.93 14.79 -16.97
CA LYS A 138 -4.81 15.99 -17.83
C LYS A 138 -3.59 15.90 -18.76
N ASN A 139 -2.43 15.45 -18.25
CA ASN A 139 -1.20 15.42 -19.02
C ASN A 139 -1.10 14.18 -19.94
N PHE A 140 -1.58 13.04 -19.45
CA PHE A 140 -1.50 11.75 -20.16
C PHE A 140 -2.83 10.98 -20.00
N PRO A 141 -3.84 11.24 -20.85
CA PRO A 141 -5.18 10.64 -20.74
C PRO A 141 -5.20 9.10 -20.84
N LEU A 142 -4.16 8.49 -21.42
CA LEU A 142 -4.01 7.03 -21.48
C LEU A 142 -3.56 6.41 -20.14
N ALA A 143 -3.30 7.21 -19.12
CA ALA A 143 -2.90 6.69 -17.82
C ALA A 143 -3.99 5.79 -17.19
N THR A 144 -3.54 4.78 -16.46
CA THR A 144 -4.40 3.98 -15.58
C THR A 144 -4.09 4.30 -14.13
N ILE A 145 -5.10 4.71 -13.41
CA ILE A 145 -5.02 5.02 -11.98
C ILE A 145 -5.53 3.82 -11.21
N LEU A 146 -4.71 3.32 -10.29
CA LEU A 146 -5.11 2.24 -9.38
C LEU A 146 -5.32 2.82 -7.98
N ARG A 147 -6.48 2.59 -7.42
CA ARG A 147 -6.87 3.00 -6.07
C ARG A 147 -6.96 1.79 -5.16
N PRO A 148 -5.87 1.34 -4.56
CA PRO A 148 -5.92 0.23 -3.62
C PRO A 148 -6.55 0.64 -2.29
N SER A 149 -7.26 -0.30 -1.66
CA SER A 149 -7.54 -0.30 -0.23
C SER A 149 -6.24 -0.53 0.54
N ILE A 150 -6.29 -0.74 1.83
CA ILE A 150 -5.12 -1.06 2.64
C ILE A 150 -4.41 -2.27 2.05
N VAL A 151 -3.13 -2.09 1.70
CA VAL A 151 -2.29 -3.16 1.15
C VAL A 151 -1.49 -3.82 2.26
N TYR A 152 -1.64 -5.14 2.41
CA TYR A 152 -0.96 -5.91 3.44
C TYR A 152 -0.08 -7.02 2.87
N SER A 153 0.99 -7.37 3.59
CA SER A 153 1.88 -8.51 3.36
C SER A 153 2.84 -8.69 4.54
N VAL A 154 3.71 -9.67 4.49
CA VAL A 154 4.71 -9.97 5.54
C VAL A 154 5.59 -8.77 5.93
N ASP A 155 5.82 -7.85 5.04
CA ASP A 155 6.70 -6.69 5.21
C ASP A 155 5.97 -5.35 5.04
N ASP A 156 4.67 -5.33 5.28
CA ASP A 156 3.89 -4.10 5.34
C ASP A 156 4.16 -3.33 6.65
N ASN A 157 3.78 -2.04 6.63
CA ASN A 157 3.85 -1.20 7.83
C ASN A 157 2.50 -1.08 8.56
N PHE A 158 1.45 -1.72 8.05
CA PHE A 158 0.11 -1.63 8.63
C PHE A 158 -0.13 -2.78 9.61
N THR A 159 -0.21 -4.02 9.12
CA THR A 159 -0.48 -5.19 9.98
C THR A 159 0.65 -5.43 10.96
N THR A 160 1.91 -5.28 10.52
CA THR A 160 3.09 -5.49 11.38
C THR A 160 3.20 -4.46 12.51
N ASN A 161 2.88 -3.19 12.24
CA ASN A 161 2.84 -2.16 13.28
C ASN A 161 1.70 -2.43 14.28
N PHE A 162 0.49 -2.79 13.79
CA PHE A 162 -0.60 -3.13 14.71
C PHE A 162 -0.30 -4.36 15.55
N MET A 163 0.24 -5.44 14.98
CA MET A 163 0.65 -6.61 15.76
C MET A 163 1.71 -6.25 16.80
N THR A 164 2.66 -5.38 16.46
CA THR A 164 3.68 -4.89 17.41
C THR A 164 3.06 -4.10 18.56
N LEU A 165 2.12 -3.20 18.28
CA LEU A 165 1.43 -2.42 19.30
C LEU A 165 0.52 -3.30 20.18
N LEU A 166 -0.24 -4.19 19.56
CA LEU A 166 -1.12 -5.13 20.26
C LEU A 166 -0.34 -6.13 21.12
N ASN A 167 0.89 -6.46 20.74
CA ASN A 167 1.76 -7.32 21.55
C ASN A 167 2.26 -6.61 22.81
N ARG A 168 2.51 -5.30 22.74
CA ARG A 168 3.10 -4.50 23.82
C ARG A 168 2.07 -3.84 24.75
N LEU A 169 0.96 -3.35 24.20
CA LEU A 169 -0.02 -2.57 24.94
C LEU A 169 -1.14 -3.45 25.50
N PRO A 170 -1.48 -3.37 26.81
CA PRO A 170 -2.58 -4.11 27.39
C PRO A 170 -3.95 -3.57 26.96
N ILE A 171 -4.02 -2.28 26.61
CA ILE A 171 -5.22 -1.56 26.18
C ILE A 171 -4.91 -0.90 24.84
N PHE A 172 -5.83 -1.01 23.89
CA PHE A 172 -5.68 -0.38 22.58
C PHE A 172 -6.90 0.51 22.24
N PRO A 173 -6.66 1.77 21.82
CA PRO A 173 -7.74 2.70 21.49
C PRO A 173 -8.40 2.35 20.15
N LEU A 174 -9.74 2.34 20.13
CA LEU A 174 -10.55 2.26 18.92
C LEU A 174 -10.96 3.67 18.50
N TYR A 175 -10.38 4.15 17.42
CA TYR A 175 -10.80 5.38 16.77
C TYR A 175 -12.13 5.15 16.04
N HIS A 176 -13.04 6.13 16.09
CA HIS A 176 -14.40 6.04 15.52
C HIS A 176 -15.10 4.72 15.90
N GLU A 177 -14.94 4.30 17.19
CA GLU A 177 -15.50 3.06 17.73
C GLU A 177 -15.06 1.79 16.96
N GLY A 178 -14.07 1.91 16.08
CA GLY A 178 -13.61 0.83 15.21
C GLY A 178 -14.60 0.44 14.11
N LYS A 179 -15.56 1.30 13.77
CA LYS A 179 -16.62 1.03 12.78
C LYS A 179 -16.17 1.19 11.33
N THR A 180 -15.08 1.94 11.08
CA THR A 180 -14.55 2.16 9.73
C THR A 180 -14.31 0.85 9.01
N LYS A 181 -14.84 0.71 7.81
CA LYS A 181 -14.74 -0.50 6.99
C LYS A 181 -13.57 -0.41 6.02
N PHE A 182 -12.92 -1.54 5.83
CA PHE A 182 -11.82 -1.71 4.88
C PHE A 182 -12.09 -2.93 4.01
N ALA A 183 -11.57 -2.90 2.78
CA ALA A 183 -11.49 -4.05 1.89
C ALA A 183 -10.00 -4.38 1.63
N PRO A 184 -9.25 -4.86 2.66
CA PRO A 184 -7.80 -5.00 2.58
C PRO A 184 -7.40 -5.94 1.45
N ILE A 185 -6.45 -5.48 0.62
CA ILE A 185 -5.95 -6.24 -0.52
C ILE A 185 -4.54 -6.76 -0.23
N HIS A 186 -4.30 -8.05 -0.50
CA HIS A 186 -2.95 -8.59 -0.38
C HIS A 186 -2.03 -8.03 -1.47
N CYS A 187 -0.77 -7.74 -1.13
CA CYS A 187 0.20 -7.15 -2.04
C CYS A 187 0.35 -7.96 -3.34
N SER A 188 0.25 -9.28 -3.30
CA SER A 188 0.31 -10.11 -4.50
C SER A 188 -0.91 -9.92 -5.40
N ASP A 189 -2.14 -9.77 -4.87
CA ASP A 189 -3.34 -9.52 -5.67
C ASP A 189 -3.28 -8.15 -6.35
N LEU A 190 -2.77 -7.13 -5.64
CA LEU A 190 -2.53 -5.82 -6.23
C LEU A 190 -1.51 -5.88 -7.37
N THR A 191 -0.41 -6.62 -7.19
CA THR A 191 0.61 -6.75 -8.25
C THR A 191 0.14 -7.65 -9.39
N ASP A 192 -0.77 -8.62 -9.14
CA ASP A 192 -1.50 -9.36 -10.17
C ASP A 192 -2.37 -8.41 -11.00
N THR A 193 -3.08 -7.49 -10.34
CA THR A 193 -3.88 -6.46 -11.02
C THR A 193 -3.01 -5.55 -11.89
N ILE A 194 -1.87 -5.06 -11.38
CA ILE A 194 -0.94 -4.23 -12.17
C ILE A 194 -0.45 -4.99 -13.41
N ASN A 195 0.00 -6.23 -13.24
CA ASN A 195 0.47 -7.06 -14.34
C ASN A 195 -0.64 -7.34 -15.36
N TYR A 196 -1.86 -7.59 -14.89
CA TYR A 196 -3.03 -7.79 -15.76
C TYR A 196 -3.35 -6.54 -16.59
N VAL A 197 -3.36 -5.37 -15.96
CA VAL A 197 -3.57 -4.07 -16.60
C VAL A 197 -2.53 -3.84 -17.73
N ILE A 198 -1.27 -4.18 -17.49
CA ILE A 198 -0.20 -4.11 -18.51
C ILE A 198 -0.45 -5.10 -19.64
N SER A 199 -0.64 -6.37 -19.31
CA SER A 199 -0.75 -7.46 -20.31
C SER A 199 -2.01 -7.34 -21.19
N LYS A 200 -3.10 -6.79 -20.65
CA LYS A 200 -4.36 -6.57 -21.37
C LYS A 200 -4.49 -5.18 -21.97
N ASN A 201 -3.46 -4.34 -21.87
CA ASN A 201 -3.46 -2.97 -22.39
C ASN A 201 -4.69 -2.16 -21.92
N ILE A 202 -4.98 -2.19 -20.63
CA ILE A 202 -6.12 -1.46 -20.06
C ILE A 202 -5.70 -0.03 -19.79
N TYR A 203 -6.14 0.88 -20.66
CA TYR A 203 -5.81 2.32 -20.62
C TYR A 203 -6.99 3.16 -20.16
N SER A 204 -6.71 4.41 -19.79
CA SER A 204 -7.72 5.46 -19.52
C SER A 204 -8.76 5.02 -18.48
N LYS A 205 -8.34 4.34 -17.41
CA LYS A 205 -9.23 3.83 -16.38
C LYS A 205 -8.79 4.25 -14.99
N ILE A 206 -9.76 4.46 -14.12
CA ILE A 206 -9.58 4.44 -12.67
C ILE A 206 -10.14 3.10 -12.20
N ILE A 207 -9.32 2.33 -11.46
CA ILE A 207 -9.66 0.99 -11.00
C ILE A 207 -9.50 0.95 -9.48
N GLU A 208 -10.57 0.54 -8.79
CA GLU A 208 -10.55 0.32 -7.35
C GLU A 208 -10.04 -1.09 -7.07
N CYS A 209 -8.89 -1.19 -6.37
CA CYS A 209 -8.27 -2.46 -6.07
C CYS A 209 -8.63 -2.88 -4.64
N VAL A 210 -9.56 -3.82 -4.53
CA VAL A 210 -10.13 -4.29 -3.25
C VAL A 210 -9.82 -5.76 -3.01
N GLY A 211 -9.70 -6.12 -1.74
CA GLY A 211 -9.58 -7.51 -1.32
C GLY A 211 -10.91 -8.26 -1.38
N PRO A 212 -10.91 -9.57 -1.06
CA PRO A 212 -12.07 -10.43 -1.20
C PRO A 212 -13.10 -10.25 -0.07
N GLU A 213 -12.77 -9.53 1.00
CA GLU A 213 -13.62 -9.35 2.17
C GLU A 213 -13.66 -7.89 2.64
N ILE A 214 -14.78 -7.51 3.25
CA ILE A 214 -14.94 -6.21 3.91
C ILE A 214 -14.92 -6.48 5.41
N ILE A 215 -14.01 -5.83 6.14
CA ILE A 215 -13.84 -5.96 7.59
C ILE A 215 -13.81 -4.59 8.25
N SER A 216 -14.43 -4.44 9.41
CA SER A 216 -14.31 -3.22 10.21
C SER A 216 -12.94 -3.12 10.88
N PHE A 217 -12.54 -1.93 11.27
CA PHE A 217 -11.28 -1.73 12.00
C PHE A 217 -11.22 -2.55 13.31
N LYS A 218 -12.33 -2.64 14.02
CA LYS A 218 -12.43 -3.45 15.24
C LYS A 218 -12.24 -4.94 14.94
N GLU A 219 -12.93 -5.45 13.91
CA GLU A 219 -12.78 -6.87 13.47
C GLU A 219 -11.36 -7.16 13.01
N LEU A 220 -10.73 -6.23 12.27
CA LEU A 220 -9.34 -6.37 11.83
C LEU A 220 -8.40 -6.53 13.03
N LEU A 221 -8.54 -5.68 14.07
CA LEU A 221 -7.73 -5.78 15.30
C LEU A 221 -8.02 -7.09 16.07
N GLN A 222 -9.27 -7.52 16.12
CA GLN A 222 -9.65 -8.79 16.75
C GLN A 222 -9.04 -9.99 16.01
N LYS A 223 -9.08 -10.00 14.68
CA LYS A 223 -8.41 -11.00 13.85
C LYS A 223 -6.90 -11.03 14.15
N LEU A 224 -6.23 -9.87 14.19
CA LEU A 224 -4.81 -9.79 14.54
C LEU A 224 -4.53 -10.32 15.95
N LEU A 225 -5.34 -9.97 16.95
CA LEU A 225 -5.21 -10.45 18.33
C LEU A 225 -5.32 -11.98 18.39
N ASN A 226 -6.30 -12.56 17.72
CA ASN A 226 -6.48 -14.01 17.62
C ASN A 226 -5.26 -14.67 16.97
N LEU A 227 -4.78 -14.10 15.85
CA LEU A 227 -3.62 -14.62 15.11
C LEU A 227 -2.32 -14.59 15.93
N ILE A 228 -2.09 -13.58 16.77
CA ILE A 228 -0.92 -13.50 17.65
C ILE A 228 -1.14 -14.14 19.04
N ASN A 229 -2.31 -14.74 19.28
CA ASN A 229 -2.70 -15.39 20.54
C ASN A 229 -2.57 -14.47 21.75
N LYS A 230 -3.09 -13.24 21.65
CA LYS A 230 -3.09 -12.25 22.73
C LYS A 230 -4.52 -11.75 23.00
N LYS A 231 -4.82 -11.51 24.30
CA LYS A 231 -6.06 -10.88 24.74
C LYS A 231 -5.76 -9.45 25.16
N ARG A 232 -6.42 -8.46 24.52
CA ARG A 232 -6.25 -7.04 24.82
C ARG A 232 -7.62 -6.37 24.90
N ILE A 233 -7.70 -5.33 25.69
CA ILE A 233 -8.94 -4.55 25.82
C ILE A 233 -8.94 -3.48 24.73
N LEU A 234 -9.95 -3.54 23.86
CA LEU A 234 -10.17 -2.54 22.82
C LEU A 234 -11.21 -1.53 23.34
N ILE A 235 -10.78 -0.28 23.56
CA ILE A 235 -11.64 0.77 24.17
C ILE A 235 -11.94 1.85 23.14
N PRO A 236 -13.22 2.19 22.89
CA PRO A 236 -13.57 3.37 22.10
C PRO A 236 -12.94 4.64 22.69
N LEU A 237 -12.18 5.36 21.85
CA LEU A 237 -11.53 6.60 22.26
C LEU A 237 -12.36 7.80 21.79
N PRO A 238 -12.81 8.69 22.71
CA PRO A 238 -13.45 9.93 22.32
C PRO A 238 -12.60 10.76 21.37
N LEU A 239 -13.23 11.41 20.39
CA LEU A 239 -12.54 12.11 19.29
C LEU A 239 -11.56 13.19 19.80
N LEU A 240 -11.91 13.91 20.86
CA LEU A 240 -11.03 14.92 21.46
C LEU A 240 -9.73 14.29 21.97
N LEU A 241 -9.81 13.18 22.69
CA LEU A 241 -8.63 12.47 23.20
C LEU A 241 -7.81 11.87 22.06
N ALA A 242 -8.48 11.40 21.00
CA ALA A 242 -7.82 10.92 19.79
C ALA A 242 -6.98 12.01 19.11
N GLN A 243 -7.52 13.23 19.00
CA GLN A 243 -6.82 14.38 18.43
C GLN A 243 -5.61 14.82 19.27
N PHE A 244 -5.75 14.81 20.61
CA PHE A 244 -4.62 15.10 21.50
C PHE A 244 -3.52 14.06 21.39
N SER A 245 -3.86 12.77 21.38
CA SER A 245 -2.88 11.69 21.23
C SER A 245 -2.15 11.77 19.88
N ALA A 246 -2.86 12.02 18.78
CA ALA A 246 -2.26 12.19 17.46
C ALA A 246 -1.31 13.39 17.41
N ARG A 247 -1.67 14.52 18.01
CA ARG A 247 -0.80 15.70 18.08
C ARG A 247 0.50 15.41 18.84
N PHE A 248 0.44 14.61 19.89
CA PHE A 248 1.63 14.17 20.62
C PHE A 248 2.50 13.23 19.77
N PHE A 249 1.90 12.25 19.08
CA PHE A 249 2.64 11.31 18.23
C PHE A 249 3.26 11.97 16.99
N GLU A 250 2.69 13.06 16.47
CA GLU A 250 3.25 13.81 15.34
C GLU A 250 4.63 14.44 15.64
N ILE A 251 4.99 14.61 16.92
CA ILE A 251 6.30 15.14 17.33
C ILE A 251 7.42 14.13 17.07
N LEU A 252 7.07 12.83 17.01
CA LEU A 252 8.05 11.76 16.79
C LEU A 252 8.55 11.77 15.34
N PRO A 253 9.81 11.42 15.09
CA PRO A 253 10.40 11.37 13.73
C PRO A 253 9.68 10.41 12.79
N ASN A 254 9.06 9.36 13.34
CA ASN A 254 8.20 8.42 12.64
C ASN A 254 6.90 8.31 13.45
N PRO A 255 5.90 9.15 13.18
CA PRO A 255 4.67 9.17 13.95
C PRO A 255 3.91 7.86 13.81
N LEU A 256 3.45 7.32 14.94
CA LEU A 256 2.61 6.12 14.97
C LEU A 256 1.23 6.40 14.38
N LEU A 257 0.74 7.62 14.58
CA LEU A 257 -0.56 8.09 14.10
C LEU A 257 -0.49 9.60 13.92
N THR A 258 -1.02 10.11 12.80
CA THR A 258 -1.14 11.54 12.54
C THR A 258 -2.60 11.98 12.60
N ARG A 259 -2.81 13.28 12.80
CA ARG A 259 -4.17 13.87 12.72
C ARG A 259 -4.83 13.63 11.38
N ASP A 260 -4.04 13.66 10.30
CA ASP A 260 -4.55 13.40 8.96
C ASP A 260 -4.99 11.95 8.77
N GLN A 261 -4.24 10.99 9.33
CA GLN A 261 -4.64 9.59 9.38
C GLN A 261 -5.91 9.37 10.21
N LEU A 262 -6.11 10.12 11.31
CA LEU A 262 -7.37 10.09 12.06
C LEU A 262 -8.56 10.60 11.23
N ARG A 263 -8.34 11.62 10.38
CA ARG A 263 -9.36 12.09 9.44
C ARG A 263 -9.72 11.02 8.43
N LEU A 264 -8.73 10.32 7.89
CA LEU A 264 -8.97 9.19 6.97
C LEU A 264 -9.79 8.06 7.61
N LEU A 265 -9.57 7.77 8.90
CA LEU A 265 -10.34 6.75 9.64
C LEU A 265 -11.82 7.10 9.85
N LYS A 266 -12.29 8.31 9.50
CA LYS A 266 -13.73 8.65 9.49
C LYS A 266 -14.47 8.03 8.32
N TYR A 267 -13.75 7.71 7.25
CA TYR A 267 -14.31 7.31 5.97
C TYR A 267 -14.01 5.86 5.67
N ASP A 268 -15.01 5.16 5.16
CA ASP A 268 -14.84 3.76 4.75
C ASP A 268 -13.86 3.66 3.57
N ASN A 269 -13.03 2.64 3.62
CA ASN A 269 -12.03 2.35 2.58
C ASN A 269 -12.42 1.07 1.83
N ILE A 270 -13.60 1.13 1.22
CA ILE A 270 -14.24 0.07 0.43
C ILE A 270 -14.57 0.59 -0.96
N SER A 271 -14.98 -0.29 -1.88
CA SER A 271 -15.37 0.13 -3.23
C SER A 271 -16.50 1.15 -3.19
N SER A 272 -16.34 2.23 -3.97
CA SER A 272 -17.33 3.31 -4.05
C SER A 272 -18.53 2.99 -4.96
N GLY A 273 -18.43 1.94 -5.79
CA GLY A 273 -19.41 1.63 -6.84
C GLY A 273 -19.36 2.60 -8.04
N LYS A 274 -18.51 3.64 -8.01
CA LYS A 274 -18.39 4.63 -9.10
C LYS A 274 -17.39 4.19 -10.17
N TYR A 275 -16.40 3.41 -9.79
CA TYR A 275 -15.34 2.91 -10.67
C TYR A 275 -15.32 1.39 -10.66
N LYS A 276 -14.83 0.79 -11.74
CA LYS A 276 -14.68 -0.66 -11.80
C LYS A 276 -13.65 -1.15 -10.80
N THR A 277 -13.96 -2.26 -10.16
CA THR A 277 -13.04 -2.96 -9.27
C THR A 277 -12.10 -3.87 -10.06
N ASN A 278 -11.03 -4.34 -9.42
CA ASN A 278 -10.15 -5.37 -9.98
C ASN A 278 -10.94 -6.64 -10.37
N SER A 279 -11.96 -7.02 -9.62
CA SER A 279 -12.83 -8.15 -9.96
C SER A 279 -13.61 -7.91 -11.26
N GLU A 280 -14.19 -6.71 -11.42
CA GLU A 280 -15.02 -6.35 -12.59
C GLU A 280 -14.20 -6.15 -13.87
N ILE A 281 -12.90 -5.96 -13.77
CA ILE A 281 -12.01 -5.99 -14.94
C ILE A 281 -11.48 -7.39 -15.26
N GLY A 282 -11.85 -8.43 -14.49
CA GLY A 282 -11.51 -9.83 -14.75
C GLY A 282 -10.34 -10.39 -13.93
N ILE A 283 -9.90 -9.71 -12.84
CA ILE A 283 -8.83 -10.18 -11.96
C ILE A 283 -9.23 -10.07 -10.47
N PRO A 284 -10.12 -10.95 -9.98
CA PRO A 284 -10.57 -10.91 -8.59
C PRO A 284 -9.41 -11.19 -7.62
N SER A 285 -9.45 -10.51 -6.47
CA SER A 285 -8.56 -10.86 -5.34
C SER A 285 -9.00 -12.19 -4.74
N VAL A 286 -8.01 -13.04 -4.45
CA VAL A 286 -8.25 -14.41 -3.95
C VAL A 286 -7.63 -14.68 -2.58
N ARG A 287 -6.84 -13.72 -2.05
CA ARG A 287 -6.09 -13.90 -0.79
C ARG A 287 -6.85 -13.27 0.37
N PHE A 288 -7.36 -14.12 1.26
CA PHE A 288 -8.08 -13.70 2.47
C PHE A 288 -7.12 -13.25 3.56
N PHE A 289 -7.53 -12.24 4.33
CA PHE A 289 -6.71 -11.58 5.34
C PHE A 289 -6.14 -12.57 6.37
N ASP A 290 -7.01 -13.36 6.99
CA ASP A 290 -6.59 -14.31 8.04
C ASP A 290 -5.61 -15.36 7.52
N GLN A 291 -5.84 -15.87 6.31
CA GLN A 291 -5.00 -16.91 5.71
C GLN A 291 -3.58 -16.42 5.43
N GLU A 292 -3.46 -15.19 4.91
CA GLU A 292 -2.16 -14.64 4.56
C GLU A 292 -1.40 -14.13 5.79
N VAL A 293 -2.08 -13.43 6.72
CA VAL A 293 -1.43 -12.93 7.95
C VAL A 293 -0.97 -14.10 8.83
N LYS A 294 -1.70 -15.22 8.84
CA LYS A 294 -1.33 -16.43 9.57
C LYS A 294 0.08 -16.95 9.19
N LYS A 295 0.52 -16.72 7.95
CA LYS A 295 1.82 -17.20 7.44
C LYS A 295 3.02 -16.52 8.12
N TYR A 296 2.85 -15.33 8.70
CA TYR A 296 3.94 -14.55 9.29
C TYR A 296 3.67 -14.02 10.71
N CYS A 297 2.43 -14.11 11.22
CA CYS A 297 2.06 -13.57 12.54
C CYS A 297 2.77 -14.28 13.70
N TYR A 298 3.39 -15.45 13.47
CA TYR A 298 4.13 -16.20 14.50
C TYR A 298 5.27 -15.36 15.11
N MET A 299 5.82 -14.37 14.40
CA MET A 299 6.86 -13.48 14.92
C MET A 299 6.40 -12.65 16.14
N TRP A 300 5.09 -12.49 16.33
CA TRP A 300 4.48 -11.79 17.48
C TRP A 300 3.86 -12.72 18.52
N ARG A 301 3.92 -14.03 18.29
CA ARG A 301 3.45 -15.04 19.26
C ARG A 301 4.53 -15.32 20.29
N GLU A 302 4.09 -15.68 21.49
CA GLU A 302 4.96 -16.27 22.51
C GLU A 302 5.43 -17.67 22.06
N GLY A 303 6.74 -17.93 22.09
CA GLY A 303 7.33 -19.15 21.52
C GLY A 303 7.55 -19.12 20.01
N GLY A 304 7.17 -18.04 19.30
CA GLY A 304 7.42 -17.87 17.88
C GLY A 304 6.84 -18.99 17.01
N GLN A 305 7.61 -19.45 16.03
CA GLN A 305 7.21 -20.55 15.13
C GLN A 305 7.01 -21.92 15.84
N PHE A 306 7.53 -22.07 17.04
CA PHE A 306 7.41 -23.30 17.83
C PHE A 306 6.17 -23.34 18.72
N SER A 307 5.34 -22.29 18.73
CA SER A 307 4.11 -22.19 19.55
C SER A 307 2.91 -22.99 19.00
N THR A 308 3.10 -23.82 18.00
CA THR A 308 2.03 -24.52 17.25
C THR A 308 1.31 -25.63 18.02
N GLU A 309 1.82 -26.08 19.15
CA GLU A 309 1.23 -27.24 19.87
C GLU A 309 -0.11 -26.96 20.56
N LYS A 310 -0.44 -25.70 20.87
CA LYS A 310 -1.73 -25.39 21.54
C LYS A 310 -2.94 -25.36 20.60
N TYR A 311 -2.76 -25.12 19.32
CA TYR A 311 -3.87 -25.04 18.36
C TYR A 311 -4.37 -26.41 17.87
N ILE A 312 -3.48 -27.39 17.79
CA ILE A 312 -3.84 -28.77 17.35
C ILE A 312 -4.66 -29.49 18.43
N SER A 313 -4.45 -29.17 19.71
CA SER A 313 -5.18 -29.80 20.80
C SER A 313 -6.63 -29.33 20.99
N GLU A 314 -6.98 -28.11 20.61
CA GLU A 314 -8.35 -27.61 20.72
C GLU A 314 -9.22 -28.03 19.52
N ASP A 315 -8.68 -28.05 18.31
CA ASP A 315 -9.39 -28.57 17.12
C ASP A 315 -9.63 -30.10 17.18
N LEU A 316 -8.75 -30.85 17.85
CA LEU A 316 -8.95 -32.27 18.08
C LEU A 316 -9.96 -32.56 19.22
N LYS A 317 -10.02 -31.72 20.25
CA LYS A 317 -11.03 -31.83 21.32
C LYS A 317 -12.44 -31.51 20.84
N ASN A 318 -12.61 -30.58 19.87
CA ASN A 318 -13.91 -30.24 19.29
C ASN A 318 -14.38 -31.21 18.20
N LYS A 319 -13.57 -32.18 17.79
CA LYS A 319 -13.96 -33.24 16.83
C LYS A 319 -14.24 -34.59 17.49
N VAL A 320 -14.06 -34.72 18.80
CA VAL A 320 -14.26 -35.97 19.58
C VAL A 320 -15.36 -35.79 20.63
N SER A 321 -15.99 -34.64 20.72
CA SER A 321 -17.24 -34.38 21.42
C SER A 321 -18.35 -34.10 20.36
#